data_a9768726f6894f131d0d5dd07f1c12f8
#
_entry.id   a9768726f6894f131d0d5dd07f1c12f8
#
_cell.length_a   1.000
_cell.length_b   1.000
_cell.length_c   1.000
_cell.angle_alpha   90.00
_cell.angle_beta   90.00
_cell.angle_gamma   90.00
#
_symmetry.space_group_name_H-M   'P 1'
#
loop_
_entity.id
_entity.type
_entity.pdbx_description
1 polymer ?
#
loop_
_entity_poly.entity_id
_entity_poly.type
_entity_poly.pdbx_seq_one_letter_code
_entity_poly.pdbx_strand_id
1 'polypeptide(L)'
;MGLRGYAILIGDATCTYKSRGFLLRRGCNSDAVGQCVYCAEPFCPEHGTQHPDYYEVCRRDRCEAKFQDLSDHKDWVVRHHHENLAGRCAADECEEPQDIPCERCGLRFCQPHVKSTSVTVVELLGGESTRSQLLCAHCVARRKLWD
;
A
#
# COMPACT_ATOMS: atom_id res chain seq x y z
N MET A 1 24.08 -0.41 -24.19
CA MET A 1 22.83 0.20 -24.70
C MET A 1 22.04 0.62 -23.48
N GLY A 2 22.04 1.94 -23.18
CA GLY A 2 21.42 2.50 -21.99
C GLY A 2 19.92 2.60 -22.15
N LEU A 3 19.17 2.01 -21.24
CA LEU A 3 17.75 2.25 -21.10
C LEU A 3 17.57 3.67 -20.55
N ARG A 4 17.17 4.60 -21.40
CA ARG A 4 16.74 5.95 -21.00
C ARG A 4 15.45 5.79 -20.21
N GLY A 5 15.53 6.09 -18.89
CA GLY A 5 14.36 6.23 -18.04
C GLY A 5 13.39 7.22 -18.68
N TYR A 6 12.12 6.84 -18.76
CA TYR A 6 11.02 7.76 -19.07
C TYR A 6 10.89 8.72 -17.89
N ALA A 7 11.62 9.83 -17.96
CA ALA A 7 11.26 11.00 -17.16
C ALA A 7 9.93 11.49 -17.73
N ILE A 8 8.84 11.24 -17.02
CA ILE A 8 7.59 11.97 -17.24
C ILE A 8 7.97 13.42 -17.01
N LEU A 9 7.92 14.24 -18.06
CA LEU A 9 8.12 15.67 -17.97
C LEU A 9 7.00 16.25 -17.09
N ILE A 10 7.26 16.35 -15.80
CA ILE A 10 6.47 17.14 -14.87
C ILE A 10 6.86 18.59 -15.20
N GLY A 11 6.18 19.19 -16.19
CA GLY A 11 6.42 20.58 -16.53
C GLY A 11 6.13 21.46 -15.32
N ASP A 12 7.00 22.42 -15.03
CA ASP A 12 6.90 23.51 -14.05
C ASP A 12 6.17 23.25 -12.71
N ALA A 13 6.07 21.97 -12.30
CA ALA A 13 5.43 21.60 -11.05
C ALA A 13 6.38 21.87 -9.87
N THR A 14 5.86 22.52 -8.83
CA THR A 14 6.59 22.76 -7.59
C THR A 14 6.15 21.77 -6.50
N CYS A 15 7.06 21.48 -5.58
CA CYS A 15 6.80 20.63 -4.43
C CYS A 15 5.73 21.24 -3.53
N THR A 16 4.67 20.48 -3.28
CA THR A 16 3.52 20.90 -2.44
C THR A 16 3.66 20.48 -0.97
N TYR A 17 4.81 19.98 -0.55
CA TYR A 17 5.04 19.59 0.84
C TYR A 17 4.95 20.81 1.77
N LYS A 18 4.21 20.67 2.89
CA LYS A 18 4.07 21.69 3.93
C LYS A 18 4.64 21.13 5.22
N SER A 19 5.71 21.77 5.72
CA SER A 19 6.26 21.43 7.02
C SER A 19 5.27 21.75 8.14
N ARG A 20 5.22 20.88 9.17
CA ARG A 20 4.46 21.14 10.40
C ARG A 20 5.22 22.15 11.27
N GLY A 21 5.13 23.44 10.97
CA GLY A 21 5.59 24.51 11.87
C GLY A 21 4.46 24.93 12.83
N PHE A 22 4.81 25.24 14.08
CA PHE A 22 3.84 25.58 15.13
C PHE A 22 3.03 26.87 14.83
N LEU A 23 3.57 27.81 14.05
CA LEU A 23 2.94 29.11 13.77
C LEU A 23 2.77 29.44 12.28
N LEU A 24 3.56 28.87 11.39
CA LEU A 24 3.46 29.14 9.95
C LEU A 24 3.77 27.86 9.15
N ARG A 25 2.78 27.36 8.42
CA ARG A 25 3.00 26.31 7.44
C ARG A 25 3.69 26.91 6.22
N ARG A 26 5.02 26.80 6.15
CA ARG A 26 5.76 27.18 4.94
C ARG A 26 5.67 26.03 3.94
N GLY A 27 5.15 26.29 2.76
CA GLY A 27 5.23 25.38 1.62
C GLY A 27 6.67 25.31 1.10
N CYS A 28 7.07 24.13 0.66
CA CYS A 28 8.26 23.97 -0.16
C CYS A 28 7.88 24.38 -1.60
N ASN A 29 8.65 25.26 -2.20
CA ASN A 29 8.46 25.73 -3.58
C ASN A 29 9.60 25.28 -4.50
N SER A 30 10.39 24.28 -4.08
CA SER A 30 11.44 23.69 -4.91
C SER A 30 10.85 22.93 -6.09
N ASP A 31 11.60 22.82 -7.19
CA ASP A 31 11.18 22.08 -8.36
C ASP A 31 10.87 20.61 -7.99
N ALA A 32 9.75 20.11 -8.48
CA ALA A 32 9.36 18.74 -8.25
C ALA A 32 10.17 17.79 -9.14
N VAL A 33 10.55 16.62 -8.59
CA VAL A 33 11.26 15.55 -9.30
C VAL A 33 10.40 14.30 -9.50
N GLY A 34 9.23 14.23 -8.85
CA GLY A 34 8.32 13.12 -8.96
C GLY A 34 6.94 13.42 -8.39
N GLN A 35 6.01 12.48 -8.61
CA GLN A 35 4.64 12.54 -8.12
C GLN A 35 4.36 11.29 -7.26
N CYS A 36 3.86 11.51 -6.05
CA CYS A 36 3.63 10.43 -5.10
C CYS A 36 2.52 9.47 -5.57
N VAL A 37 2.81 8.18 -5.62
CA VAL A 37 1.84 7.13 -6.03
C VAL A 37 0.62 7.03 -5.12
N TYR A 38 0.72 7.50 -3.85
CA TYR A 38 -0.37 7.40 -2.88
C TYR A 38 -1.26 8.63 -2.78
N CYS A 39 -0.73 9.83 -3.01
CA CYS A 39 -1.51 11.06 -2.89
C CYS A 39 -1.53 11.92 -4.16
N ALA A 40 -0.85 11.48 -5.20
CA ALA A 40 -0.71 12.18 -6.49
C ALA A 40 -0.11 13.61 -6.39
N GLU A 41 0.49 13.96 -5.25
CA GLU A 41 1.08 15.28 -5.04
C GLU A 41 2.55 15.31 -5.48
N PRO A 42 3.00 16.41 -6.14
CA PRO A 42 4.39 16.56 -6.54
C PRO A 42 5.32 16.76 -5.33
N PHE A 43 6.54 16.25 -5.43
CA PHE A 43 7.57 16.36 -4.40
C PHE A 43 8.96 16.62 -4.99
N CYS A 44 9.82 17.32 -4.24
CA CYS A 44 11.23 17.53 -4.54
C CYS A 44 12.12 16.44 -3.89
N PRO A 45 13.42 16.37 -4.20
CA PRO A 45 14.33 15.35 -3.64
C PRO A 45 14.39 15.33 -2.10
N GLU A 46 14.12 16.46 -1.45
CA GLU A 46 14.09 16.53 0.02
C GLU A 46 12.81 15.96 0.62
N HIS A 47 11.71 15.98 -0.14
CA HIS A 47 10.37 15.63 0.36
C HIS A 47 9.77 14.38 -0.29
N GLY A 48 10.59 13.57 -0.93
CA GLY A 48 10.19 12.27 -1.45
C GLY A 48 11.37 11.44 -1.90
N THR A 49 11.12 10.19 -2.20
CA THR A 49 12.12 9.20 -2.60
C THR A 49 11.59 8.39 -3.78
N GLN A 50 12.49 8.13 -4.72
CA GLN A 50 12.28 7.14 -5.77
C GLN A 50 12.85 5.81 -5.31
N HIS A 51 12.04 4.78 -5.25
CA HIS A 51 12.45 3.44 -4.86
C HIS A 51 12.84 2.60 -6.08
N PRO A 52 13.73 1.60 -5.91
CA PRO A 52 14.20 0.75 -7.02
C PRO A 52 13.10 0.07 -7.82
N ASP A 53 11.97 -0.22 -7.18
CA ASP A 53 10.79 -0.84 -7.80
C ASP A 53 9.90 0.16 -8.56
N TYR A 54 10.42 1.32 -8.91
CA TYR A 54 9.71 2.42 -9.59
C TYR A 54 8.58 3.06 -8.79
N TYR A 55 8.60 2.93 -7.46
CA TYR A 55 7.66 3.63 -6.60
C TYR A 55 8.19 5.02 -6.24
N GLU A 56 7.41 6.03 -6.49
CA GLU A 56 7.66 7.39 -6.07
C GLU A 56 6.81 7.73 -4.85
N VAL A 57 7.44 7.99 -3.71
CA VAL A 57 6.74 8.18 -2.43
C VAL A 57 7.20 9.48 -1.76
N CYS A 58 6.25 10.36 -1.46
CA CYS A 58 6.56 11.58 -0.71
C CYS A 58 6.65 11.32 0.80
N ARG A 59 7.35 12.20 1.53
CA ARG A 59 7.59 12.12 2.98
C ARG A 59 6.40 12.58 3.84
N ARG A 60 5.17 12.53 3.32
CA ARG A 60 3.98 12.75 4.16
C ARG A 60 3.73 11.50 5.00
N ASP A 61 3.47 11.69 6.30
CA ASP A 61 3.30 10.60 7.28
C ASP A 61 2.38 9.46 6.75
N ARG A 62 1.25 9.83 6.13
CA ARG A 62 0.31 8.84 5.57
C ARG A 62 0.90 8.07 4.40
N CYS A 63 1.69 8.71 3.55
CA CYS A 63 2.29 8.06 2.37
C CYS A 63 3.44 7.14 2.79
N GLU A 64 4.29 7.59 3.72
CA GLU A 64 5.34 6.75 4.30
C GLU A 64 4.76 5.54 5.05
N ALA A 65 3.69 5.76 5.84
CA ALA A 65 3.01 4.67 6.53
C ALA A 65 2.41 3.63 5.57
N LYS A 66 1.82 4.07 4.45
CA LYS A 66 1.33 3.16 3.40
C LYS A 66 2.46 2.38 2.74
N PHE A 67 3.56 3.02 2.45
CA PHE A 67 4.71 2.37 1.84
C PHE A 67 5.34 1.34 2.78
N GLN A 68 5.54 1.70 4.06
CA GLN A 68 6.06 0.77 5.06
C GLN A 68 5.12 -0.43 5.25
N ASP A 69 3.82 -0.17 5.40
CA ASP A 69 2.82 -1.22 5.54
C ASP A 69 2.79 -2.17 4.32
N LEU A 70 2.98 -1.64 3.11
CA LEU A 70 3.07 -2.48 1.91
C LEU A 70 4.32 -3.37 1.92
N SER A 71 5.47 -2.83 2.35
CA SER A 71 6.72 -3.59 2.49
C SER A 71 6.56 -4.71 3.53
N ASP A 72 6.07 -4.38 4.71
CA ASP A 72 5.81 -5.35 5.79
C ASP A 72 4.82 -6.44 5.34
N HIS A 73 3.82 -6.07 4.55
CA HIS A 73 2.87 -7.03 3.99
C HIS A 73 3.51 -7.99 2.99
N LYS A 74 4.33 -7.48 2.08
CA LYS A 74 5.06 -8.32 1.12
C LYS A 74 5.92 -9.34 1.86
N ASP A 75 6.68 -8.90 2.86
CA ASP A 75 7.53 -9.77 3.67
C ASP A 75 6.73 -10.81 4.46
N TRP A 76 5.58 -10.40 4.99
CA TRP A 76 4.66 -11.30 5.68
C TRP A 76 4.10 -12.37 4.73
N VAL A 77 3.65 -11.98 3.53
CA VAL A 77 3.15 -12.92 2.51
C VAL A 77 4.24 -13.91 2.12
N VAL A 78 5.47 -13.46 1.87
CA VAL A 78 6.59 -14.34 1.51
C VAL A 78 6.85 -15.38 2.59
N ARG A 79 6.90 -14.97 3.86
CA ARG A 79 7.11 -15.90 4.99
C ARG A 79 6.02 -16.97 5.10
N HIS A 80 4.76 -16.58 5.01
CA HIS A 80 3.63 -17.49 5.18
C HIS A 80 3.28 -18.30 3.93
N HIS A 81 3.79 -17.89 2.77
CA HIS A 81 3.61 -18.66 1.53
C HIS A 81 4.22 -20.07 1.63
N HIS A 82 5.31 -20.22 2.37
CA HIS A 82 5.95 -21.51 2.56
C HIS A 82 5.03 -22.52 3.27
N GLU A 83 4.31 -22.08 4.32
CA GLU A 83 3.34 -22.90 5.04
C GLU A 83 2.17 -23.31 4.10
N ASN A 84 1.72 -22.38 3.28
CA ASN A 84 0.70 -22.65 2.29
C ASN A 84 1.14 -23.67 1.23
N LEU A 85 2.40 -23.65 0.79
CA LEU A 85 2.93 -24.68 -0.13
C LEU A 85 2.93 -26.07 0.52
N ALA A 86 3.09 -26.16 1.84
CA ALA A 86 2.99 -27.39 2.60
C ALA A 86 1.53 -27.83 2.89
N GLY A 87 0.54 -27.10 2.39
CA GLY A 87 -0.88 -27.41 2.60
C GLY A 87 -1.46 -26.97 3.94
N ARG A 88 -0.71 -26.14 4.71
CA ARG A 88 -1.13 -25.65 6.04
C ARG A 88 -1.73 -24.24 5.97
N CYS A 89 -2.54 -23.92 6.95
CA CYS A 89 -3.10 -22.60 7.17
C CYS A 89 -1.98 -21.55 7.32
N ALA A 90 -2.13 -20.38 6.68
CA ALA A 90 -1.15 -19.29 6.76
C ALA A 90 -1.27 -18.42 8.03
N ALA A 91 -2.08 -18.80 9.02
CA ALA A 91 -2.11 -18.11 10.30
C ALA A 91 -0.93 -18.59 11.18
N ASP A 92 -0.34 -17.64 11.94
CA ASP A 92 0.73 -17.97 12.85
C ASP A 92 0.33 -19.11 13.81
N GLU A 93 1.23 -20.05 14.01
CA GLU A 93 1.07 -21.19 14.93
C GLU A 93 -0.14 -22.11 14.63
N CYS A 94 -0.70 -22.05 13.42
CA CYS A 94 -1.82 -22.90 13.02
C CYS A 94 -1.35 -24.04 12.14
N GLU A 95 -1.60 -25.29 12.60
CA GLU A 95 -1.24 -26.52 11.89
C GLU A 95 -2.39 -27.11 11.07
N GLU A 96 -3.59 -26.50 11.13
CA GLU A 96 -4.77 -26.94 10.41
C GLU A 96 -4.56 -26.87 8.89
N PRO A 97 -5.21 -27.78 8.14
CA PRO A 97 -5.19 -27.72 6.68
C PRO A 97 -5.72 -26.39 6.15
N GLN A 98 -5.11 -25.90 5.09
CA GLN A 98 -5.61 -24.73 4.38
C GLN A 98 -6.86 -25.08 3.58
N ASP A 99 -7.83 -24.15 3.52
CA ASP A 99 -9.08 -24.35 2.80
C ASP A 99 -9.48 -23.12 1.99
N ILE A 100 -9.62 -21.98 2.62
CA ILE A 100 -10.24 -20.77 2.08
C ILE A 100 -9.18 -19.72 1.73
N PRO A 101 -9.14 -19.18 0.49
CA PRO A 101 -8.24 -18.10 0.15
C PRO A 101 -8.71 -16.76 0.75
N CYS A 102 -7.77 -15.97 1.27
CA CYS A 102 -8.01 -14.57 1.55
C CYS A 102 -8.03 -13.78 0.24
N GLU A 103 -9.13 -13.07 -0.05
CA GLU A 103 -9.30 -12.34 -1.30
C GLU A 103 -8.35 -11.15 -1.47
N ARG A 104 -7.65 -10.73 -0.41
CA ARG A 104 -6.70 -9.61 -0.48
C ARG A 104 -5.24 -10.07 -0.65
N CYS A 105 -4.74 -11.00 0.16
CA CYS A 105 -3.36 -11.46 0.09
C CYS A 105 -3.14 -12.73 -0.72
N GLY A 106 -4.21 -13.45 -1.06
CA GLY A 106 -4.14 -14.70 -1.82
C GLY A 106 -3.69 -15.93 -1.01
N LEU A 107 -3.19 -15.75 0.22
CA LEU A 107 -2.84 -16.87 1.09
C LEU A 107 -4.10 -17.62 1.55
N ARG A 108 -3.97 -18.91 1.78
CA ARG A 108 -5.07 -19.79 2.18
C ARG A 108 -5.04 -20.08 3.67
N PHE A 109 -6.22 -20.15 4.26
CA PHE A 109 -6.43 -20.30 5.70
C PHE A 109 -7.48 -21.37 5.98
N CYS A 110 -7.47 -21.93 7.18
CA CYS A 110 -8.60 -22.71 7.67
C CYS A 110 -9.80 -21.81 7.99
N GLN A 111 -10.98 -22.37 8.08
CA GLN A 111 -12.24 -21.64 8.25
C GLN A 111 -12.24 -20.66 9.45
N PRO A 112 -11.71 -20.98 10.65
CA PRO A 112 -11.65 -20.05 11.77
C PRO A 112 -10.79 -18.79 11.53
N HIS A 113 -9.82 -18.85 10.61
CA HIS A 113 -8.87 -17.76 10.34
C HIS A 113 -9.26 -16.84 9.17
N VAL A 114 -10.44 -17.04 8.58
CA VAL A 114 -11.02 -16.16 7.57
C VAL A 114 -12.38 -15.66 8.04
N LYS A 115 -12.64 -14.39 7.84
CA LYS A 115 -13.92 -13.75 8.19
C LYS A 115 -14.52 -13.05 7.00
N SER A 116 -15.83 -13.16 6.86
CA SER A 116 -16.60 -12.35 5.94
C SER A 116 -16.61 -10.89 6.44
N THR A 117 -16.17 -9.98 5.60
CA THR A 117 -15.98 -8.57 5.95
C THR A 117 -16.60 -7.71 4.86
N SER A 118 -17.45 -6.75 5.23
CA SER A 118 -18.00 -5.78 4.29
C SER A 118 -16.94 -4.76 3.89
N VAL A 119 -16.77 -4.56 2.59
CA VAL A 119 -15.86 -3.56 2.02
C VAL A 119 -16.63 -2.66 1.06
N THR A 120 -16.33 -1.36 1.11
CA THR A 120 -16.85 -0.41 0.13
C THR A 120 -15.94 -0.42 -1.10
N VAL A 121 -16.51 -0.58 -2.27
CA VAL A 121 -15.80 -0.56 -3.55
C VAL A 121 -16.31 0.63 -4.36
N VAL A 122 -15.39 1.45 -4.83
CA VAL A 122 -15.70 2.51 -5.79
C VAL A 122 -15.72 1.92 -7.19
N GLU A 123 -16.83 2.06 -7.86
CA GLU A 123 -17.01 1.54 -9.22
C GLU A 123 -16.47 2.53 -10.26
N LEU A 124 -16.05 2.02 -11.42
CA LEU A 124 -15.45 2.80 -12.50
C LEU A 124 -16.34 3.96 -13.01
N LEU A 125 -17.65 3.89 -12.80
CA LEU A 125 -18.61 4.92 -13.20
C LEU A 125 -18.99 5.88 -12.04
N GLY A 126 -18.24 5.86 -10.93
CA GLY A 126 -18.40 6.82 -9.82
C GLY A 126 -19.47 6.46 -8.80
N GLY A 127 -19.92 5.21 -8.77
CA GLY A 127 -20.78 4.67 -7.69
C GLY A 127 -19.97 4.03 -6.56
N GLU A 128 -20.52 4.03 -5.36
CA GLU A 128 -20.02 3.21 -4.24
C GLU A 128 -20.94 2.01 -4.08
N SER A 129 -20.36 0.81 -3.99
CA SER A 129 -21.08 -0.42 -3.67
C SER A 129 -20.44 -1.11 -2.47
N THR A 130 -21.25 -1.78 -1.67
CA THR A 130 -20.76 -2.59 -0.55
C THR A 130 -20.83 -4.05 -0.94
N ARG A 131 -19.69 -4.74 -0.85
CA ARG A 131 -19.63 -6.19 -1.07
C ARG A 131 -18.96 -6.90 0.10
N SER A 132 -19.31 -8.16 0.28
CA SER A 132 -18.65 -9.02 1.25
C SER A 132 -17.39 -9.63 0.65
N GLN A 133 -16.30 -9.61 1.42
CA GLN A 133 -15.03 -10.27 1.07
C GLN A 133 -14.58 -11.20 2.20
N LEU A 134 -13.94 -12.31 1.83
CA LEU A 134 -13.32 -13.22 2.77
C LEU A 134 -11.88 -12.77 3.04
N LEU A 135 -11.62 -12.27 4.23
CA LEU A 135 -10.34 -11.71 4.62
C LEU A 135 -9.76 -12.39 5.86
N CYS A 136 -8.44 -12.63 5.85
CA CYS A 136 -7.72 -13.06 7.04
C CYS A 136 -7.53 -11.92 8.05
N ALA A 137 -7.22 -12.24 9.29
CA ALA A 137 -7.04 -11.26 10.38
C ALA A 137 -5.98 -10.19 10.04
N HIS A 138 -4.88 -10.59 9.42
CA HIS A 138 -3.81 -9.68 8.98
C HIS A 138 -4.35 -8.62 7.98
N CYS A 139 -5.11 -9.04 6.96
CA CYS A 139 -5.69 -8.12 5.98
C CYS A 139 -6.80 -7.24 6.57
N VAL A 140 -7.59 -7.76 7.51
CA VAL A 140 -8.62 -6.98 8.22
C VAL A 140 -7.98 -5.86 9.05
N ALA A 141 -6.90 -6.14 9.78
CA ALA A 141 -6.22 -5.16 10.62
C ALA A 141 -5.67 -3.96 9.83
N ARG A 142 -5.33 -4.17 8.55
CA ARG A 142 -4.71 -3.17 7.67
C ARG A 142 -5.71 -2.31 6.89
N ARG A 143 -7.00 -2.60 6.97
CA ARG A 143 -8.04 -1.86 6.23
C ARG A 143 -8.04 -0.36 6.50
N LYS A 144 -7.85 0.07 7.74
CA LYS A 144 -7.85 1.49 8.12
C LYS A 144 -6.80 2.35 7.40
N LEU A 145 -5.74 1.73 6.90
CA LEU A 145 -4.68 2.44 6.18
C LEU A 145 -4.97 2.50 4.67
N TRP A 146 -5.63 1.48 4.11
CA TRP A 146 -5.79 1.31 2.67
C TRP A 146 -7.20 1.63 2.14
N ASP A 147 -8.21 1.50 2.97
CA ASP A 147 -9.61 1.89 2.67
C ASP A 147 -9.91 3.31 3.27
#